data_43dda0e1306c5965647453dba2f0b3c3
#
_entry.id   43dda0e1306c5965647453dba2f0b3c3
#
_cell.length_a   1.000
_cell.length_b   1.000
_cell.length_c   1.000
_cell.angle_alpha   90.00
_cell.angle_beta   90.00
_cell.angle_gamma   90.00
#
_symmetry.space_group_name_H-M   'P 1'
#
loop_
_entity.id
_entity.type
_entity.pdbx_description
1 polymer ?
#
loop_
_entity_poly.entity_id
_entity_poly.type
_entity_poly.pdbx_seq_one_letter_code
_entity_poly.pdbx_strand_id
1 'polypeptide(L)'
;MHLKILFVVALVLMMLPCAPAFAGDTATTTIETPAATTGKSYRADDSADPDRTMTRMSGSNRFRVSMRSNVDPVPLSHIHSWTLHIETPEGIAIEDAQIGVYGDMPAHRHGLPTKPKVTENLGGGDYLIEGVKFSMPGRWQLILIITADGKRDKAKFNIDLP
;
A
#
# COMPACT_ATOMS: atom_id res chain seq x y z
N MET A 1 -12.88 49.72 -17.57
CA MET A 1 -12.15 50.17 -16.35
C MET A 1 -11.05 49.15 -16.08
N HIS A 2 -9.78 49.55 -16.34
CA HIS A 2 -8.60 48.71 -16.21
C HIS A 2 -7.98 48.91 -14.85
N LEU A 3 -7.86 47.84 -14.05
CA LEU A 3 -7.10 47.90 -12.79
C LEU A 3 -5.83 47.09 -12.94
N LYS A 4 -4.73 47.79 -13.12
CA LYS A 4 -3.36 47.26 -13.15
C LYS A 4 -2.92 47.04 -11.71
N ILE A 5 -2.59 45.85 -11.31
CA ILE A 5 -1.93 45.53 -10.02
C ILE A 5 -0.45 45.35 -10.28
N LEU A 6 0.31 46.17 -9.57
CA LEU A 6 1.75 46.37 -9.64
C LEU A 6 2.50 45.27 -8.90
N PHE A 7 3.47 44.62 -9.57
CA PHE A 7 4.43 43.71 -8.95
C PHE A 7 5.47 44.53 -8.15
N VAL A 8 5.62 44.25 -6.88
CA VAL A 8 6.75 44.71 -6.07
C VAL A 8 7.71 43.53 -5.87
N VAL A 9 8.86 43.63 -6.52
CA VAL A 9 9.99 42.72 -6.34
C VAL A 9 10.83 43.27 -5.18
N ALA A 10 10.86 42.57 -4.06
CA ALA A 10 11.77 42.83 -2.95
C ALA A 10 13.03 41.99 -3.08
N LEU A 11 14.11 42.63 -3.46
CA LEU A 11 15.45 42.07 -3.50
C LEU A 11 16.04 42.09 -2.08
N VAL A 12 16.19 40.94 -1.41
CA VAL A 12 16.90 40.80 -0.16
C VAL A 12 18.31 40.28 -0.41
N LEU A 13 19.25 41.20 -0.25
CA LEU A 13 20.69 40.94 -0.28
C LEU A 13 21.12 40.44 1.10
N MET A 14 21.51 39.16 1.25
CA MET A 14 22.01 38.63 2.52
C MET A 14 23.52 38.43 2.48
N MET A 15 24.18 39.12 3.39
CA MET A 15 25.62 39.06 3.69
C MET A 15 26.01 37.70 4.28
N LEU A 16 27.15 37.15 3.82
CA LEU A 16 27.85 36.04 4.44
C LEU A 16 28.60 36.50 5.70
N PRO A 17 28.59 35.75 6.79
CA PRO A 17 29.64 35.83 7.79
C PRO A 17 30.71 34.74 7.56
N CYS A 18 31.95 35.22 7.69
CA CYS A 18 33.21 34.53 7.69
C CYS A 18 33.31 33.47 8.82
N ALA A 19 33.79 32.27 8.49
CA ALA A 19 34.07 31.22 9.47
C ALA A 19 35.49 31.33 10.02
N PRO A 20 35.75 31.06 11.33
CA PRO A 20 37.09 30.75 11.79
C PRO A 20 37.40 29.25 11.66
N ALA A 21 38.61 28.97 11.16
CA ALA A 21 39.22 27.66 11.13
C ALA A 21 39.53 27.18 12.55
N PHE A 22 39.10 25.98 12.88
CA PHE A 22 39.54 25.22 14.06
C PHE A 22 40.28 23.98 13.57
N ALA A 23 41.58 23.96 13.82
CA ALA A 23 42.43 22.78 13.66
C ALA A 23 42.35 21.96 14.94
N GLY A 24 42.30 20.65 14.83
CA GLY A 24 42.61 19.78 15.96
C GLY A 24 41.81 18.48 15.98
N ASP A 25 42.58 17.46 15.80
CA ASP A 25 42.59 16.11 16.35
C ASP A 25 42.01 14.98 15.50
N THR A 26 42.98 14.23 15.07
CA THR A 26 42.96 12.86 14.53
C THR A 26 42.42 11.89 15.57
N ALA A 27 41.17 11.50 15.47
CA ALA A 27 40.66 10.27 16.06
C ALA A 27 40.21 9.36 14.93
N THR A 28 41.04 8.34 14.65
CA THR A 28 40.69 7.22 13.78
C THR A 28 39.57 6.42 14.43
N THR A 29 38.31 6.78 14.08
CA THR A 29 37.17 5.90 14.37
C THR A 29 36.95 5.01 13.16
N THR A 30 37.32 3.74 13.33
CA THR A 30 36.98 2.66 12.42
C THR A 30 35.46 2.59 12.32
N ILE A 31 34.90 3.13 11.22
CA ILE A 31 33.48 2.95 10.90
C ILE A 31 33.35 1.53 10.37
N GLU A 32 32.89 0.63 11.24
CA GLU A 32 32.35 -0.63 10.79
C GLU A 32 31.15 -0.33 9.87
N THR A 33 31.34 -0.61 8.60
CA THR A 33 30.26 -0.65 7.60
C THR A 33 29.24 -1.69 8.08
N PRO A 34 28.00 -1.33 8.39
CA PRO A 34 26.99 -2.35 8.61
C PRO A 34 26.83 -3.13 7.31
N ALA A 35 27.05 -4.43 7.42
CA ALA A 35 26.88 -5.39 6.35
C ALA A 35 25.55 -5.13 5.62
N ALA A 36 25.63 -5.01 4.31
CA ALA A 36 24.49 -4.97 3.43
C ALA A 36 23.55 -6.12 3.79
N THR A 37 22.43 -5.78 4.40
CA THR A 37 21.32 -6.72 4.58
C THR A 37 20.90 -7.13 3.18
N THR A 38 21.32 -8.32 2.78
CA THR A 38 20.90 -9.00 1.56
C THR A 38 19.40 -8.91 1.48
N GLY A 39 18.91 -8.05 0.61
CA GLY A 39 17.49 -7.94 0.31
C GLY A 39 16.98 -9.31 -0.07
N LYS A 40 16.25 -9.94 0.84
CA LYS A 40 15.57 -11.20 0.58
C LYS A 40 14.57 -10.91 -0.53
N SER A 41 14.92 -11.30 -1.74
CA SER A 41 14.01 -11.29 -2.88
C SER A 41 12.77 -12.08 -2.48
N TYR A 42 11.69 -11.37 -2.19
CA TYR A 42 10.39 -11.99 -1.99
C TYR A 42 9.95 -12.56 -3.33
N ARG A 43 10.24 -13.84 -3.55
CA ARG A 43 9.42 -14.63 -4.46
C ARG A 43 8.01 -14.59 -3.91
N ALA A 44 7.05 -14.30 -4.80
CA ALA A 44 5.63 -14.41 -4.50
C ALA A 44 5.33 -15.87 -4.17
N ASP A 45 5.63 -16.28 -2.93
CA ASP A 45 5.20 -17.53 -2.36
C ASP A 45 3.83 -17.27 -1.73
N ASP A 46 2.82 -17.99 -2.20
CA ASP A 46 1.42 -17.91 -1.80
C ASP A 46 1.17 -18.44 -0.37
N SER A 47 2.20 -18.54 0.45
CA SER A 47 2.02 -18.99 1.84
C SER A 47 1.40 -17.87 2.66
N ALA A 48 0.17 -18.06 3.07
CA ALA A 48 -0.55 -17.21 3.99
C ALA A 48 0.12 -17.24 5.37
N ASP A 49 0.84 -16.16 5.70
CA ASP A 49 1.21 -15.83 7.07
C ASP A 49 0.17 -14.83 7.59
N PRO A 50 -0.48 -15.10 8.71
CA PRO A 50 -1.55 -14.27 9.24
C PRO A 50 -1.11 -12.84 9.62
N ASP A 51 0.17 -12.63 9.91
CA ASP A 51 0.74 -11.29 10.14
C ASP A 51 1.23 -10.61 8.85
N ARG A 52 0.94 -11.21 7.69
CA ARG A 52 1.51 -10.75 6.42
C ARG A 52 0.58 -9.87 5.64
N THR A 53 1.05 -8.65 5.44
CA THR A 53 0.62 -7.83 4.33
C THR A 53 0.97 -8.52 3.02
N MET A 54 -0.02 -8.98 2.30
CA MET A 54 0.16 -9.54 0.95
C MET A 54 0.29 -8.38 -0.03
N THR A 55 1.36 -8.33 -0.81
CA THR A 55 1.58 -7.28 -1.82
C THR A 55 1.65 -7.88 -3.21
N ARG A 56 0.92 -7.29 -4.16
CA ARG A 56 0.90 -7.69 -5.57
C ARG A 56 0.77 -6.50 -6.51
N MET A 57 1.33 -6.65 -7.70
CA MET A 57 0.99 -5.77 -8.81
C MET A 57 -0.37 -6.17 -9.40
N SER A 58 -1.14 -5.19 -9.83
CA SER A 58 -2.35 -5.44 -10.63
C SER A 58 -2.01 -6.04 -12.00
N GLY A 59 -2.97 -6.65 -12.65
CA GLY A 59 -2.74 -7.48 -13.86
C GLY A 59 -2.06 -6.77 -15.02
N SER A 60 -2.24 -5.46 -15.16
CA SER A 60 -1.57 -4.62 -16.15
C SER A 60 -0.48 -3.74 -15.53
N ASN A 61 0.01 -4.07 -14.33
CA ASN A 61 1.04 -3.35 -13.58
C ASN A 61 0.75 -1.86 -13.36
N ARG A 62 -0.51 -1.49 -13.24
CA ARG A 62 -0.92 -0.08 -13.04
C ARG A 62 -0.91 0.34 -11.58
N PHE A 63 -1.12 -0.62 -10.69
CA PHE A 63 -1.22 -0.40 -9.25
C PHE A 63 -0.39 -1.44 -8.51
N ARG A 64 0.31 -0.99 -7.47
CA ARG A 64 0.83 -1.87 -6.42
C ARG A 64 -0.22 -1.91 -5.33
N VAL A 65 -0.61 -3.11 -4.93
CA VAL A 65 -1.73 -3.34 -4.02
C VAL A 65 -1.25 -4.21 -2.88
N SER A 66 -1.41 -3.71 -1.66
CA SER A 66 -1.10 -4.46 -0.44
C SER A 66 -2.38 -4.62 0.38
N MET A 67 -2.60 -5.77 0.97
CA MET A 67 -3.76 -5.99 1.84
C MET A 67 -3.41 -6.89 3.03
N ARG A 68 -4.09 -6.67 4.13
CA ARG A 68 -3.98 -7.48 5.35
C ARG A 68 -5.33 -7.64 6.03
N SER A 69 -5.53 -8.76 6.69
CA SER A 69 -6.68 -8.94 7.60
C SER A 69 -6.48 -8.09 8.86
N ASN A 70 -7.56 -7.51 9.36
CA ASN A 70 -7.57 -6.81 10.65
C ASN A 70 -7.84 -7.76 11.84
N VAL A 71 -8.00 -9.05 11.55
CA VAL A 71 -8.22 -10.10 12.54
C VAL A 71 -7.28 -11.26 12.25
N ASP A 72 -6.58 -11.73 13.28
CA ASP A 72 -5.67 -12.87 13.22
C ASP A 72 -6.03 -13.89 14.32
N PRO A 73 -6.18 -15.18 13.98
CA PRO A 73 -6.24 -15.74 12.62
C PRO A 73 -7.49 -15.29 11.85
N VAL A 74 -7.43 -15.35 10.52
CA VAL A 74 -8.60 -15.05 9.67
C VAL A 74 -9.74 -16.02 9.98
N PRO A 75 -10.91 -15.50 10.43
CA PRO A 75 -11.96 -16.38 10.94
C PRO A 75 -12.79 -17.00 9.82
N LEU A 76 -13.20 -18.25 9.99
CA LEU A 76 -14.22 -18.90 9.17
C LEU A 76 -15.62 -18.53 9.68
N SER A 77 -16.55 -18.36 8.75
CA SER A 77 -17.98 -18.12 9.01
C SER A 77 -18.33 -16.86 9.82
N HIS A 78 -17.39 -15.98 10.07
CA HIS A 78 -17.60 -14.69 10.74
C HIS A 78 -17.27 -13.53 9.81
N ILE A 79 -18.04 -12.46 9.91
CA ILE A 79 -17.77 -11.22 9.18
C ILE A 79 -16.59 -10.51 9.83
N HIS A 80 -15.64 -10.07 9.01
CA HIS A 80 -14.45 -9.35 9.46
C HIS A 80 -14.03 -8.30 8.42
N SER A 81 -13.02 -7.50 8.76
CA SER A 81 -12.53 -6.42 7.93
C SER A 81 -11.08 -6.65 7.50
N TRP A 82 -10.70 -5.95 6.44
CA TRP A 82 -9.35 -5.93 5.89
C TRP A 82 -8.92 -4.49 5.64
N THR A 83 -7.64 -4.23 5.75
CA THR A 83 -7.03 -2.97 5.30
C THR A 83 -6.35 -3.20 3.97
N LEU A 84 -6.62 -2.31 3.03
CA LEU A 84 -6.08 -2.29 1.68
C LEU A 84 -5.23 -1.03 1.52
N HIS A 85 -4.05 -1.14 0.95
CA HIS A 85 -3.21 -0.02 0.53
C HIS A 85 -3.02 -0.05 -0.97
N ILE A 86 -3.19 1.09 -1.64
CA ILE A 86 -3.02 1.24 -3.09
C ILE A 86 -2.04 2.35 -3.39
N GLU A 87 -1.07 2.04 -4.23
CA GLU A 87 -0.10 3.00 -4.73
C GLU A 87 0.20 2.78 -6.22
N THR A 88 0.82 3.78 -6.86
CA THR A 88 1.37 3.60 -8.20
C THR A 88 2.56 2.65 -8.17
N PRO A 89 3.03 2.14 -9.32
CA PRO A 89 4.25 1.32 -9.35
C PRO A 89 5.49 2.02 -8.77
N GLU A 90 5.51 3.36 -8.78
CA GLU A 90 6.57 4.22 -8.25
C GLU A 90 6.46 4.45 -6.74
N GLY A 91 5.38 3.97 -6.09
CA GLY A 91 5.17 4.10 -4.66
C GLY A 91 4.42 5.38 -4.24
N ILE A 92 3.68 6.00 -5.15
CA ILE A 92 2.83 7.16 -4.83
C ILE A 92 1.46 6.65 -4.40
N ALA A 93 1.03 7.00 -3.19
CA ALA A 93 -0.28 6.64 -2.66
C ALA A 93 -1.43 7.14 -3.53
N ILE A 94 -2.46 6.32 -3.71
CA ILE A 94 -3.67 6.66 -4.47
C ILE A 94 -4.82 6.80 -3.48
N GLU A 95 -5.31 8.02 -3.31
CA GLU A 95 -6.28 8.37 -2.27
C GLU A 95 -7.75 8.40 -2.76
N ASP A 96 -7.98 8.38 -4.07
CA ASP A 96 -9.32 8.54 -4.66
C ASP A 96 -9.77 7.33 -5.49
N ALA A 97 -9.23 6.14 -5.19
CA ALA A 97 -9.58 4.94 -5.92
C ALA A 97 -11.02 4.50 -5.65
N GLN A 98 -11.72 4.13 -6.72
CA GLN A 98 -12.95 3.36 -6.66
C GLN A 98 -12.62 1.87 -6.68
N ILE A 99 -13.08 1.14 -5.67
CA ILE A 99 -12.66 -0.24 -5.46
C ILE A 99 -13.86 -1.15 -5.34
N GLY A 100 -13.99 -2.10 -6.26
CA GLY A 100 -14.93 -3.21 -6.16
C GLY A 100 -14.23 -4.42 -5.53
N VAL A 101 -14.86 -5.05 -4.55
CA VAL A 101 -14.31 -6.21 -3.82
C VAL A 101 -15.17 -7.44 -4.11
N TYR A 102 -14.53 -8.51 -4.56
CA TYR A 102 -15.18 -9.79 -4.87
C TYR A 102 -14.36 -10.93 -4.27
N GLY A 103 -15.01 -12.02 -3.98
CA GLY A 103 -14.31 -13.24 -3.61
C GLY A 103 -14.83 -14.42 -4.41
N ASP A 104 -13.96 -15.37 -4.66
CA ASP A 104 -14.24 -16.59 -5.40
C ASP A 104 -13.53 -17.78 -4.75
N MET A 105 -14.14 -18.93 -4.83
CA MET A 105 -13.53 -20.20 -4.47
C MET A 105 -13.53 -21.12 -5.70
N PRO A 106 -12.50 -21.06 -6.54
CA PRO A 106 -12.50 -21.71 -7.86
C PRO A 106 -12.76 -23.21 -7.82
N ALA A 107 -12.28 -23.89 -6.77
CA ALA A 107 -12.48 -25.33 -6.59
C ALA A 107 -13.95 -25.71 -6.39
N HIS A 108 -14.77 -24.80 -5.84
CA HIS A 108 -16.18 -25.02 -5.51
C HIS A 108 -17.15 -24.20 -6.36
N ARG A 109 -16.66 -23.33 -7.24
CA ARG A 109 -17.43 -22.48 -8.16
C ARG A 109 -18.48 -21.61 -7.46
N HIS A 110 -18.15 -21.08 -6.29
CA HIS A 110 -18.99 -20.12 -5.59
C HIS A 110 -18.16 -18.95 -5.04
N GLY A 111 -18.81 -17.82 -4.85
CA GLY A 111 -18.21 -16.63 -4.27
C GLY A 111 -18.41 -16.53 -2.75
N LEU A 112 -18.04 -15.38 -2.21
CA LEU A 112 -18.30 -15.06 -0.81
C LEU A 112 -19.82 -15.02 -0.54
N PRO A 113 -20.26 -15.48 0.64
CA PRO A 113 -21.69 -15.39 1.02
C PRO A 113 -22.15 -13.97 1.34
N THR A 114 -21.23 -13.02 1.32
CA THR A 114 -21.46 -11.60 1.59
C THR A 114 -21.03 -10.75 0.38
N LYS A 115 -21.30 -9.45 0.46
CA LYS A 115 -20.85 -8.46 -0.53
C LYS A 115 -19.92 -7.46 0.16
N PRO A 116 -18.61 -7.77 0.27
CA PRO A 116 -17.66 -6.85 0.87
C PRO A 116 -17.59 -5.55 0.07
N LYS A 117 -17.30 -4.46 0.76
CA LYS A 117 -17.13 -3.14 0.14
C LYS A 117 -16.12 -2.32 0.92
N VAL A 118 -15.55 -1.33 0.27
CA VAL A 118 -14.82 -0.25 0.93
C VAL A 118 -15.85 0.62 1.66
N THR A 119 -15.66 0.80 2.96
CA THR A 119 -16.55 1.62 3.81
C THR A 119 -15.89 2.90 4.25
N GLU A 120 -14.56 2.96 4.24
CA GLU A 120 -13.81 4.13 4.68
C GLU A 120 -12.54 4.30 3.86
N ASN A 121 -12.20 5.54 3.53
CA ASN A 121 -10.89 5.95 3.04
C ASN A 121 -10.12 6.47 4.27
N LEU A 122 -9.03 5.77 4.62
CA LEU A 122 -8.23 6.07 5.81
C LEU A 122 -7.15 7.13 5.53
N GLY A 123 -7.03 7.59 4.27
CA GLY A 123 -5.98 8.49 3.80
C GLY A 123 -4.67 7.78 3.45
N GLY A 124 -3.78 8.48 2.75
CA GLY A 124 -2.47 7.94 2.37
C GLY A 124 -2.50 6.69 1.50
N GLY A 125 -3.60 6.47 0.75
CA GLY A 125 -3.80 5.28 -0.08
C GLY A 125 -4.37 4.08 0.66
N ASP A 126 -4.74 4.23 1.94
CA ASP A 126 -5.32 3.17 2.76
C ASP A 126 -6.85 3.19 2.73
N TYR A 127 -7.45 2.01 2.66
CA TYR A 127 -8.90 1.80 2.59
C TYR A 127 -9.35 0.67 3.52
N LEU A 128 -10.45 0.89 4.22
CA LEU A 128 -11.09 -0.15 5.02
C LEU A 128 -12.09 -0.94 4.16
N ILE A 129 -11.90 -2.25 4.11
CA ILE A 129 -12.86 -3.19 3.52
C ILE A 129 -13.61 -3.89 4.64
N GLU A 130 -14.93 -3.83 4.62
CA GLU A 130 -15.79 -4.53 5.55
C GLU A 130 -16.69 -5.54 4.86
N GLY A 131 -17.21 -6.48 5.63
CA GLY A 131 -18.15 -7.47 5.16
C GLY A 131 -17.51 -8.70 4.52
N VAL A 132 -16.22 -8.94 4.70
CA VAL A 132 -15.57 -10.16 4.24
C VAL A 132 -16.00 -11.33 5.12
N LYS A 133 -16.41 -12.44 4.49
CA LYS A 133 -16.77 -13.69 5.18
C LYS A 133 -16.40 -14.87 4.31
N PHE A 134 -15.56 -15.74 4.83
CA PHE A 134 -15.24 -17.02 4.23
C PHE A 134 -16.12 -18.09 4.86
N SER A 135 -16.82 -18.89 4.04
CA SER A 135 -17.81 -19.85 4.53
C SER A 135 -17.23 -21.22 4.86
N MET A 136 -16.04 -21.54 4.37
CA MET A 136 -15.42 -22.85 4.52
C MET A 136 -13.90 -22.78 4.38
N PRO A 137 -13.16 -23.79 4.87
CA PRO A 137 -11.71 -23.86 4.66
C PRO A 137 -11.35 -24.09 3.19
N GLY A 138 -10.09 -23.85 2.86
CA GLY A 138 -9.51 -24.05 1.53
C GLY A 138 -9.04 -22.76 0.88
N ARG A 139 -8.69 -22.84 -0.42
CA ARG A 139 -8.13 -21.72 -1.18
C ARG A 139 -9.22 -20.81 -1.72
N TRP A 140 -9.22 -19.58 -1.25
CA TRP A 140 -10.05 -18.47 -1.73
C TRP A 140 -9.24 -17.51 -2.59
N GLN A 141 -9.91 -16.78 -3.48
CA GLN A 141 -9.36 -15.63 -4.18
C GLN A 141 -10.15 -14.38 -3.80
N LEU A 142 -9.49 -13.36 -3.26
CA LEU A 142 -10.03 -12.01 -3.24
C LEU A 142 -9.62 -11.28 -4.51
N ILE A 143 -10.58 -10.66 -5.15
CA ILE A 143 -10.44 -9.98 -6.44
C ILE A 143 -10.84 -8.52 -6.24
N LEU A 144 -9.90 -7.63 -6.49
CA LEU A 144 -10.10 -6.19 -6.40
C LEU A 144 -10.15 -5.60 -7.80
N ILE A 145 -11.21 -4.87 -8.10
CA ILE A 145 -11.31 -4.05 -9.31
C ILE A 145 -11.06 -2.61 -8.89
N ILE A 146 -9.95 -2.04 -9.34
CA ILE A 146 -9.48 -0.72 -8.93
C ILE A 146 -9.62 0.21 -10.12
N THR A 147 -10.20 1.38 -9.88
CA THR A 147 -10.31 2.47 -10.85
C THR A 147 -9.81 3.75 -10.20
N ALA A 148 -8.74 4.32 -10.74
CA ALA A 148 -8.14 5.59 -10.31
C ALA A 148 -7.49 6.28 -11.51
N ASP A 149 -7.48 7.60 -11.56
CA ASP A 149 -6.88 8.41 -12.64
C ASP A 149 -7.34 7.97 -14.04
N GLY A 150 -8.60 7.60 -14.19
CA GLY A 150 -9.15 7.10 -15.46
C GLY A 150 -8.61 5.73 -15.90
N LYS A 151 -7.81 5.07 -15.09
CA LYS A 151 -7.26 3.73 -15.33
C LYS A 151 -8.05 2.70 -14.51
N ARG A 152 -8.34 1.56 -15.13
CA ARG A 152 -8.98 0.43 -14.45
C ARG A 152 -8.11 -0.81 -14.57
N ASP A 153 -7.91 -1.50 -13.45
CA ASP A 153 -7.15 -2.75 -13.42
C ASP A 153 -7.67 -3.68 -12.32
N LYS A 154 -7.14 -4.91 -12.29
CA LYS A 154 -7.56 -5.96 -11.39
C LYS A 154 -6.38 -6.55 -10.64
N ALA A 155 -6.48 -6.63 -9.31
CA ALA A 155 -5.56 -7.39 -8.48
C ALA A 155 -6.26 -8.64 -7.90
N LYS A 156 -5.50 -9.75 -7.78
CA LYS A 156 -6.00 -11.01 -7.21
C LYS A 156 -5.09 -11.47 -6.10
N PHE A 157 -5.68 -11.90 -4.99
CA PHE A 157 -4.99 -12.44 -3.83
C PHE A 157 -5.52 -13.85 -3.52
N ASN A 158 -4.62 -14.80 -3.38
CA ASN A 158 -4.98 -16.13 -2.90
C ASN A 158 -4.86 -16.14 -1.37
N ILE A 159 -5.85 -16.71 -0.71
CA ILE A 159 -5.95 -16.83 0.74
C ILE A 159 -6.22 -18.28 1.04
N ASP A 160 -5.27 -18.95 1.67
CA ASP A 160 -5.42 -20.35 2.09
C ASP A 160 -5.86 -20.36 3.57
N LEU A 161 -7.05 -20.92 3.81
CA LEU A 161 -7.65 -21.05 5.13
C LEU A 161 -7.65 -22.50 5.57
N PRO A 162 -7.19 -22.80 6.81
CA PRO A 162 -7.12 -24.15 7.34
C PRO A 162 -8.50 -24.79 7.55
#